data_0e70282c74830509552d515d0ce20b37
#
_entry.id   0e70282c74830509552d515d0ce20b37
#
_cell.length_a   1.000
_cell.length_b   1.000
_cell.length_c   1.000
_cell.angle_alpha   90.00
_cell.angle_beta   90.00
_cell.angle_gamma   90.00
#
_symmetry.space_group_name_H-M   'P 1'
#
loop_
_entity.id
_entity.type
_entity.pdbx_description
1 polymer ?
#
loop_
_entity_poly.entity_id
_entity_poly.type
_entity_poly.pdbx_seq_one_letter_code
_entity_poly.pdbx_strand_id
1 'polypeptide(L)'
;VGIPGTGMIGLPIAVALGALIGRSEYRLEVLRDVTPEAVERGREMIGRRCISIGLKEGVCEKLYIEAEVEAAGHRAVAVIAGGHTDFVFVSRDGEVLFDKRTPAGCDEEAGEVPLTLARVWDFAMTSPVEELRFILETRRLNMAAAERSLAGEYGHCVGRTLRCDRER
;
A
#
# COMPACT_ATOMS: atom_id res chain seq x y z
N VAL A 1 8.15 4.67 3.79
CA VAL A 1 7.54 3.36 4.04
C VAL A 1 8.60 2.29 3.87
N GLY A 2 8.74 1.40 4.86
CA GLY A 2 9.61 0.22 4.78
C GLY A 2 8.97 -0.87 3.93
N ILE A 3 9.79 -1.57 3.15
CA ILE A 3 9.33 -2.71 2.36
C ILE A 3 9.67 -3.99 3.12
N PRO A 4 8.68 -4.77 3.55
CA PRO A 4 8.89 -5.98 4.34
C PRO A 4 9.88 -6.95 3.69
N GLY A 5 10.73 -7.58 4.50
CA GLY A 5 11.71 -8.55 4.04
C GLY A 5 12.97 -7.99 3.37
N THR A 6 13.07 -6.68 3.10
CA THR A 6 14.18 -6.08 2.35
C THR A 6 15.19 -5.33 3.20
N GLY A 7 14.81 -4.87 4.39
CA GLY A 7 15.58 -3.88 5.17
C GLY A 7 15.73 -2.52 4.48
N MET A 8 14.98 -2.26 3.40
CA MET A 8 15.04 -1.03 2.61
C MET A 8 13.76 -0.24 2.69
N ILE A 9 13.83 1.04 2.36
CA ILE A 9 12.71 1.98 2.35
C ILE A 9 12.56 2.61 0.96
N GLY A 10 11.34 3.08 0.68
CA GLY A 10 11.04 3.90 -0.50
C GLY A 10 10.51 3.13 -1.70
N LEU A 11 10.05 3.89 -2.69
CA LEU A 11 9.43 3.37 -3.90
C LEU A 11 10.40 2.60 -4.82
N PRO A 12 11.69 2.98 -4.98
CA PRO A 12 12.56 2.30 -5.94
C PRO A 12 12.65 0.78 -5.71
N ILE A 13 12.85 0.33 -4.46
CA ILE A 13 12.93 -1.11 -4.17
C ILE A 13 11.56 -1.79 -4.33
N ALA A 14 10.46 -1.11 -4.00
CA ALA A 14 9.13 -1.66 -4.21
C ALA A 14 8.84 -1.89 -5.71
N VAL A 15 9.19 -0.93 -6.57
CA VAL A 15 9.05 -1.04 -8.03
C VAL A 15 9.94 -2.15 -8.58
N ALA A 16 11.21 -2.21 -8.16
CA ALA A 16 12.13 -3.26 -8.59
C ALA A 16 11.60 -4.66 -8.26
N LEU A 17 11.14 -4.88 -7.03
CA LEU A 17 10.60 -6.17 -6.59
C LEU A 17 9.28 -6.48 -7.29
N GLY A 18 8.41 -5.51 -7.50
CA GLY A 18 7.18 -5.67 -8.28
C GLY A 18 7.46 -6.17 -9.69
N ALA A 19 8.48 -5.62 -10.36
CA ALA A 19 8.90 -6.04 -11.70
C ALA A 19 9.57 -7.43 -11.72
N LEU A 20 10.29 -7.81 -10.67
CA LEU A 20 11.05 -9.07 -10.61
C LEU A 20 10.20 -10.28 -10.20
N ILE A 21 9.34 -10.11 -9.21
CA ILE A 21 8.62 -11.20 -8.54
C ILE A 21 7.14 -10.91 -8.30
N GLY A 22 6.65 -9.71 -8.65
CA GLY A 22 5.27 -9.31 -8.40
C GLY A 22 4.27 -10.27 -9.08
N ARG A 23 3.25 -10.68 -8.31
CA ARG A 23 2.12 -11.48 -8.79
C ARG A 23 0.83 -10.75 -8.50
N SER A 24 0.13 -10.35 -9.55
CA SER A 24 -1.11 -9.56 -9.45
C SER A 24 -2.21 -10.29 -8.67
N GLU A 25 -2.20 -11.63 -8.66
CA GLU A 25 -3.15 -12.46 -7.92
C GLU A 25 -3.09 -12.22 -6.41
N TYR A 26 -1.94 -11.80 -5.90
CA TYR A 26 -1.75 -11.51 -4.48
C TYR A 26 -2.25 -10.13 -4.06
N ARG A 27 -2.70 -9.31 -5.00
CA ARG A 27 -3.24 -7.96 -4.76
C ARG A 27 -2.30 -7.12 -3.89
N LEU A 28 -2.72 -6.70 -2.69
CA LEU A 28 -1.90 -5.91 -1.77
C LEU A 28 -0.70 -6.67 -1.19
N GLU A 29 -0.69 -7.99 -1.26
CA GLU A 29 0.43 -8.84 -0.83
C GLU A 29 1.36 -9.23 -1.98
N VAL A 30 1.44 -8.41 -3.03
CA VAL A 30 2.20 -8.67 -4.26
C VAL A 30 3.67 -9.06 -4.04
N LEU A 31 4.25 -8.67 -2.92
CA LEU A 31 5.63 -8.97 -2.52
C LEU A 31 5.75 -10.11 -1.47
N ARG A 32 4.70 -10.92 -1.28
CA ARG A 32 4.69 -11.99 -0.26
C ARG A 32 5.84 -12.98 -0.43
N ASP A 33 6.21 -13.28 -1.67
CA ASP A 33 7.25 -14.27 -2.01
C ASP A 33 8.65 -13.63 -2.17
N VAL A 34 8.94 -12.53 -1.47
CA VAL A 34 10.25 -11.89 -1.48
C VAL A 34 11.34 -12.84 -0.98
N THR A 35 12.40 -12.97 -1.78
CA THR A 35 13.60 -13.74 -1.42
C THR A 35 14.83 -12.83 -1.33
N PRO A 36 15.89 -13.23 -0.60
CA PRO A 36 17.15 -12.48 -0.55
C PRO A 36 17.75 -12.22 -1.94
N GLU A 37 17.66 -13.17 -2.84
CA GLU A 37 18.17 -13.06 -4.22
C GLU A 37 17.39 -12.01 -5.01
N ALA A 38 16.05 -11.96 -4.83
CA ALA A 38 15.22 -10.93 -5.46
C ALA A 38 15.56 -9.54 -4.93
N VAL A 39 15.84 -9.42 -3.64
CA VAL A 39 16.26 -8.15 -3.01
C VAL A 39 17.60 -7.68 -3.60
N GLU A 40 18.58 -8.57 -3.76
CA GLU A 40 19.88 -8.21 -4.32
C GLU A 40 19.74 -7.77 -5.79
N ARG A 41 18.99 -8.50 -6.61
CA ARG A 41 18.69 -8.08 -7.99
C ARG A 41 17.95 -6.74 -8.03
N GLY A 42 17.04 -6.51 -7.08
CA GLY A 42 16.37 -5.21 -6.95
C GLY A 42 17.34 -4.06 -6.66
N ARG A 43 18.33 -4.29 -5.79
CA ARG A 43 19.41 -3.33 -5.52
C ARG A 43 20.25 -3.04 -6.76
N GLU A 44 20.59 -4.06 -7.53
CA GLU A 44 21.31 -3.91 -8.79
C GLU A 44 20.52 -3.06 -9.79
N MET A 45 19.21 -3.29 -9.94
CA MET A 45 18.33 -2.47 -10.80
C MET A 45 18.33 -1.01 -10.39
N ILE A 46 18.28 -0.72 -9.09
CA ILE A 46 18.36 0.65 -8.55
C ILE A 46 19.74 1.25 -8.87
N GLY A 47 20.82 0.53 -8.61
CA GLY A 47 22.18 0.96 -8.88
C GLY A 47 22.43 1.28 -10.37
N ARG A 48 21.83 0.51 -11.25
CA ARG A 48 21.87 0.71 -12.71
C ARG A 48 20.92 1.80 -13.21
N ARG A 49 20.16 2.46 -12.31
CA ARG A 49 19.18 3.50 -12.65
C ARG A 49 18.10 3.03 -13.66
N CYS A 50 17.69 1.78 -13.56
CA CYS A 50 16.62 1.23 -14.39
C CYS A 50 15.21 1.70 -13.98
N ILE A 51 15.10 2.44 -12.88
CA ILE A 51 13.82 2.87 -12.30
C ILE A 51 13.80 4.40 -12.27
N SER A 52 12.75 4.99 -12.84
CA SER A 52 12.44 6.40 -12.77
C SER A 52 11.11 6.59 -12.04
N ILE A 53 11.07 7.53 -11.10
CA ILE A 53 9.87 7.85 -10.31
C ILE A 53 9.65 9.34 -10.37
N GLY A 54 8.44 9.76 -10.69
CA GLY A 54 8.05 11.16 -10.79
C GLY A 54 6.65 11.41 -10.29
N LEU A 55 6.29 12.65 -10.19
CA LEU A 55 4.91 13.08 -9.92
C LEU A 55 4.19 13.27 -11.25
N LYS A 56 2.96 12.76 -11.34
CA LYS A 56 2.08 12.99 -12.49
C LYS A 56 1.31 14.30 -12.29
N GLU A 57 1.50 15.24 -13.18
CA GLU A 57 0.76 16.51 -13.18
C GLU A 57 -0.64 16.34 -13.79
N GLY A 58 -1.58 17.20 -13.39
CA GLY A 58 -2.93 17.25 -13.97
C GLY A 58 -3.84 16.10 -13.55
N VAL A 59 -3.52 15.41 -12.47
CA VAL A 59 -4.33 14.33 -11.90
C VAL A 59 -5.20 14.90 -10.79
N CYS A 60 -6.52 14.63 -10.84
CA CYS A 60 -7.49 15.09 -9.84
C CYS A 60 -7.74 14.07 -8.74
N GLU A 61 -7.45 12.80 -8.97
CA GLU A 61 -7.69 11.71 -8.03
C GLU A 61 -6.77 11.82 -6.80
N LYS A 62 -7.33 11.61 -5.62
CA LYS A 62 -6.58 11.59 -4.34
C LYS A 62 -5.50 10.50 -4.32
N LEU A 63 -5.73 9.40 -5.03
CA LEU A 63 -4.79 8.33 -5.28
C LEU A 63 -4.68 8.08 -6.78
N TYR A 64 -3.48 8.20 -7.30
CA TYR A 64 -3.15 7.85 -8.68
C TYR A 64 -1.79 7.21 -8.74
N ILE A 65 -1.69 6.06 -9.37
CA ILE A 65 -0.45 5.34 -9.61
C ILE A 65 -0.43 4.88 -11.06
N GLU A 66 0.55 5.33 -11.80
CA GLU A 66 0.81 4.85 -13.16
C GLU A 66 2.16 4.13 -13.14
N ALA A 67 2.17 2.88 -13.56
CA ALA A 67 3.36 2.07 -13.67
C ALA A 67 3.56 1.66 -15.12
N GLU A 68 4.76 1.91 -15.63
CA GLU A 68 5.19 1.49 -16.96
C GLU A 68 6.42 0.59 -16.83
N VAL A 69 6.42 -0.49 -17.55
CA VAL A 69 7.54 -1.45 -17.61
C VAL A 69 7.90 -1.71 -19.07
N GLU A 70 9.19 -1.59 -19.36
CA GLU A 70 9.76 -1.98 -20.65
C GLU A 70 10.78 -3.09 -20.45
N ALA A 71 10.64 -4.19 -21.16
CA ALA A 71 11.56 -5.32 -21.11
C ALA A 71 11.54 -6.11 -22.41
N ALA A 72 12.71 -6.48 -22.93
CA ALA A 72 12.86 -7.31 -24.14
C ALA A 72 12.09 -6.79 -25.35
N GLY A 73 11.96 -5.47 -25.51
CA GLY A 73 11.20 -4.84 -26.61
C GLY A 73 9.69 -4.80 -26.42
N HIS A 74 9.20 -5.26 -25.28
CA HIS A 74 7.79 -5.18 -24.89
C HIS A 74 7.57 -4.04 -23.90
N ARG A 75 6.38 -3.42 -23.97
CA ARG A 75 5.94 -2.35 -23.07
C ARG A 75 4.60 -2.68 -22.45
N ALA A 76 4.48 -2.51 -21.16
CA ALA A 76 3.22 -2.63 -20.45
C ALA A 76 2.98 -1.42 -19.57
N VAL A 77 1.71 -0.98 -19.50
CA VAL A 77 1.27 0.13 -18.67
C VAL A 77 0.08 -0.30 -17.83
N ALA A 78 0.08 0.04 -16.55
CA ALA A 78 -1.06 -0.14 -15.66
C ALA A 78 -1.30 1.14 -14.86
N VAL A 79 -2.59 1.48 -14.69
CA VAL A 79 -3.02 2.65 -13.89
C VAL A 79 -4.00 2.20 -12.83
N ILE A 80 -3.74 2.64 -11.61
CA ILE A 80 -4.62 2.52 -10.45
C ILE A 80 -5.07 3.93 -10.07
N ALA A 81 -6.37 4.14 -9.88
CA ALA A 81 -6.91 5.43 -9.47
C ALA A 81 -8.11 5.27 -8.53
N GLY A 82 -8.27 6.21 -7.60
CA GLY A 82 -9.34 6.20 -6.58
C GLY A 82 -9.01 5.30 -5.39
N GLY A 83 -9.06 3.98 -5.54
CA GLY A 83 -8.73 3.00 -4.49
C GLY A 83 -7.41 2.28 -4.76
N HIS A 84 -6.78 1.71 -3.71
CA HIS A 84 -5.46 1.06 -3.80
C HIS A 84 -5.43 -0.20 -4.69
N THR A 85 -6.55 -0.79 -5.00
CA THR A 85 -6.69 -2.01 -5.82
C THR A 85 -7.50 -1.78 -7.09
N ASP A 86 -7.87 -0.53 -7.37
CA ASP A 86 -8.77 -0.20 -8.47
C ASP A 86 -7.96 0.08 -9.73
N PHE A 87 -7.73 -0.97 -10.50
CA PHE A 87 -7.17 -0.83 -11.84
C PHE A 87 -8.19 -0.14 -12.74
N VAL A 88 -7.78 0.99 -13.33
CA VAL A 88 -8.60 1.76 -14.27
C VAL A 88 -8.12 1.65 -15.71
N PHE A 89 -6.85 1.24 -15.91
CA PHE A 89 -6.29 1.06 -17.23
C PHE A 89 -5.17 0.02 -17.22
N VAL A 90 -5.15 -0.85 -18.26
CA VAL A 90 -4.04 -1.78 -18.50
C VAL A 90 -3.84 -1.90 -20.01
N SER A 91 -2.60 -1.78 -20.46
CA SER A 91 -2.23 -2.02 -21.87
C SER A 91 -0.91 -2.79 -21.98
N ARG A 92 -0.73 -3.46 -23.11
CA ARG A 92 0.50 -4.17 -23.47
C ARG A 92 0.79 -3.97 -24.96
N ASP A 93 2.01 -3.56 -25.27
CA ASP A 93 2.49 -3.37 -26.65
C ASP A 93 1.56 -2.49 -27.52
N GLY A 94 0.89 -1.50 -26.89
CA GLY A 94 -0.07 -0.61 -27.52
C GLY A 94 -1.50 -1.17 -27.59
N GLU A 95 -1.72 -2.44 -27.27
CA GLU A 95 -3.06 -3.01 -27.17
C GLU A 95 -3.66 -2.70 -25.79
N VAL A 96 -4.87 -2.14 -25.77
CA VAL A 96 -5.62 -1.86 -24.54
C VAL A 96 -6.34 -3.12 -24.10
N LEU A 97 -5.92 -3.69 -22.97
CA LEU A 97 -6.52 -4.89 -22.38
C LEU A 97 -7.70 -4.55 -21.47
N PHE A 98 -7.66 -3.36 -20.84
CA PHE A 98 -8.67 -2.91 -19.90
C PHE A 98 -8.67 -1.38 -19.83
N ASP A 99 -9.84 -0.75 -19.90
CA ASP A 99 -10.02 0.68 -19.74
C ASP A 99 -11.37 0.98 -19.06
N LYS A 100 -11.27 1.51 -17.84
CA LYS A 100 -12.39 2.04 -17.05
C LYS A 100 -12.20 3.52 -16.72
N ARG A 101 -11.23 4.19 -17.35
CA ARG A 101 -11.00 5.60 -17.09
C ARG A 101 -12.25 6.39 -17.48
N THR A 102 -12.80 7.13 -16.53
CA THR A 102 -13.82 8.14 -16.80
C THR A 102 -13.13 9.32 -17.46
N PRO A 103 -13.71 9.93 -18.52
CA PRO A 103 -13.19 11.19 -19.05
C PRO A 103 -13.03 12.18 -17.89
N ALA A 104 -11.88 12.87 -17.84
CA ALA A 104 -11.51 13.76 -16.75
C ALA A 104 -12.58 14.84 -16.48
N GLY A 105 -13.56 14.49 -15.69
CA GLY A 105 -14.31 15.40 -14.87
C GLY A 105 -13.85 15.08 -13.45
N CYS A 106 -13.37 16.06 -12.72
CA CYS A 106 -13.26 15.91 -11.27
C CYS A 106 -14.69 15.68 -10.78
N ASP A 107 -15.13 14.43 -10.75
CA ASP A 107 -16.41 14.09 -10.13
C ASP A 107 -16.34 14.62 -8.70
N GLU A 108 -17.21 15.57 -8.45
CA GLU A 108 -17.51 16.04 -7.11
C GLU A 108 -17.65 14.82 -6.22
N GLU A 109 -16.90 14.80 -5.14
CA GLU A 109 -16.89 13.79 -4.11
C GLU A 109 -18.24 13.11 -4.00
N ALA A 110 -18.35 11.84 -4.37
CA ALA A 110 -19.47 11.02 -3.97
C ALA A 110 -19.56 11.21 -2.45
N GLY A 111 -20.55 12.00 -2.01
CA GLY A 111 -20.57 12.74 -0.76
C GLY A 111 -20.03 11.91 0.38
N GLU A 112 -18.88 12.30 0.91
CA GLU A 112 -18.30 11.67 2.10
C GLU A 112 -19.38 11.67 3.16
N VAL A 113 -19.81 10.49 3.57
CA VAL A 113 -20.76 10.36 4.67
C VAL A 113 -20.12 11.01 5.89
N PRO A 114 -20.60 12.18 6.37
CA PRO A 114 -19.92 12.86 7.46
C PRO A 114 -19.89 11.97 8.68
N LEU A 115 -18.68 11.61 9.14
CA LEU A 115 -18.47 10.86 10.37
C LEU A 115 -18.73 11.79 11.55
N THR A 116 -19.96 11.79 12.05
CA THR A 116 -20.31 12.47 13.30
C THR A 116 -20.28 11.50 14.47
N LEU A 117 -20.05 12.00 15.69
CA LEU A 117 -20.11 11.17 16.89
C LEU A 117 -21.46 10.45 17.04
N ALA A 118 -22.56 11.11 16.69
CA ALA A 118 -23.91 10.53 16.73
C ALA A 118 -24.00 9.31 15.79
N ARG A 119 -23.49 9.38 14.57
CA ARG A 119 -23.49 8.26 13.62
C ARG A 119 -22.61 7.10 14.07
N VAL A 120 -21.42 7.40 14.62
CA VAL A 120 -20.54 6.38 15.18
C VAL A 120 -21.21 5.66 16.34
N TRP A 121 -21.87 6.41 17.23
CA TRP A 121 -22.62 5.87 18.34
C TRP A 121 -23.79 5.01 17.87
N ASP A 122 -24.61 5.50 16.95
CA ASP A 122 -25.75 4.76 16.41
C ASP A 122 -25.28 3.45 15.75
N PHE A 123 -24.27 3.49 14.91
CA PHE A 123 -23.67 2.29 14.33
C PHE A 123 -23.22 1.29 15.40
N ALA A 124 -22.48 1.76 16.42
CA ALA A 124 -21.98 0.88 17.49
C ALA A 124 -23.09 0.24 18.32
N MET A 125 -24.22 0.93 18.48
CA MET A 125 -25.34 0.46 19.30
C MET A 125 -26.37 -0.38 18.53
N THR A 126 -26.43 -0.25 17.21
CA THR A 126 -27.44 -0.93 16.39
C THR A 126 -26.90 -2.06 15.53
N SER A 127 -25.59 -2.05 15.23
CA SER A 127 -24.98 -3.08 14.38
C SER A 127 -24.96 -4.45 15.08
N PRO A 128 -25.26 -5.53 14.35
CA PRO A 128 -25.12 -6.89 14.87
C PRO A 128 -23.68 -7.15 15.34
N VAL A 129 -23.53 -7.82 16.49
CA VAL A 129 -22.21 -8.14 17.08
C VAL A 129 -21.33 -8.94 16.11
N GLU A 130 -21.95 -9.76 15.30
CA GLU A 130 -21.26 -10.58 14.28
C GLU A 130 -20.51 -9.71 13.26
N GLU A 131 -21.06 -8.57 12.85
CA GLU A 131 -20.42 -7.64 11.94
C GLU A 131 -19.25 -6.91 12.58
N LEU A 132 -19.23 -6.80 13.91
CA LEU A 132 -18.18 -6.13 14.68
C LEU A 132 -17.04 -7.07 15.10
N ARG A 133 -17.13 -8.37 14.81
CA ARG A 133 -16.12 -9.37 15.26
C ARG A 133 -14.70 -9.09 14.77
N PHE A 134 -14.55 -8.42 13.63
CA PHE A 134 -13.23 -8.02 13.12
C PHE A 134 -12.44 -7.16 14.12
N ILE A 135 -13.11 -6.45 15.03
CA ILE A 135 -12.48 -5.63 16.09
C ILE A 135 -11.64 -6.51 17.03
N LEU A 136 -12.06 -7.77 17.26
CA LEU A 136 -11.30 -8.71 18.09
C LEU A 136 -9.95 -9.06 17.43
N GLU A 137 -9.93 -9.20 16.10
CA GLU A 137 -8.68 -9.41 15.36
C GLU A 137 -7.79 -8.16 15.42
N THR A 138 -8.36 -6.97 15.31
CA THR A 138 -7.65 -5.71 15.49
C THR A 138 -6.98 -5.64 16.86
N ARG A 139 -7.71 -6.03 17.93
CA ARG A 139 -7.15 -6.12 19.28
C ARG A 139 -5.96 -7.09 19.33
N ARG A 140 -6.10 -8.29 18.79
CA ARG A 140 -5.05 -9.32 18.78
C ARG A 140 -3.78 -8.80 18.09
N LEU A 141 -3.92 -8.20 16.91
CA LEU A 141 -2.81 -7.66 16.13
C LEU A 141 -2.12 -6.49 16.84
N ASN A 142 -2.90 -5.56 17.39
CA ASN A 142 -2.34 -4.40 18.09
C ASN A 142 -1.65 -4.81 19.41
N MET A 143 -2.20 -5.76 20.14
CA MET A 143 -1.54 -6.29 21.35
C MET A 143 -0.21 -6.95 21.02
N ALA A 144 -0.17 -7.82 20.00
CA ALA A 144 1.05 -8.45 19.57
C ALA A 144 2.12 -7.44 19.10
N ALA A 145 1.72 -6.39 18.38
CA ALA A 145 2.60 -5.31 17.97
C ALA A 145 3.12 -4.51 19.18
N ALA A 146 2.26 -4.20 20.15
CA ALA A 146 2.64 -3.47 21.36
C ALA A 146 3.62 -4.27 22.21
N GLU A 147 3.36 -5.56 22.45
CA GLU A 147 4.24 -6.44 23.20
C GLU A 147 5.62 -6.54 22.55
N ARG A 148 5.66 -6.73 21.24
CA ARG A 148 6.91 -6.79 20.47
C ARG A 148 7.65 -5.46 20.51
N SER A 149 6.94 -4.34 20.43
CA SER A 149 7.52 -2.98 20.51
C SER A 149 8.11 -2.69 21.89
N LEU A 150 7.45 -3.12 22.96
CA LEU A 150 7.95 -2.94 24.34
C LEU A 150 9.17 -3.82 24.64
N ALA A 151 9.25 -5.02 24.05
CA ALA A 151 10.36 -5.95 24.24
C ALA A 151 11.59 -5.61 23.39
N GLY A 152 11.41 -4.91 22.26
CA GLY A 152 12.46 -4.64 21.27
C GLY A 152 12.88 -3.17 21.20
N GLU A 153 13.78 -2.87 20.28
CA GLU A 153 14.26 -1.52 19.97
C GLU A 153 13.67 -1.03 18.65
N TYR A 154 12.40 -0.65 18.67
CA TYR A 154 11.68 -0.19 17.49
C TYR A 154 11.33 1.29 17.60
N GLY A 155 11.60 2.03 16.52
CA GLY A 155 11.29 3.46 16.43
C GLY A 155 11.91 4.27 17.59
N HIS A 156 11.15 5.19 18.15
CA HIS A 156 11.61 6.06 19.23
C HIS A 156 11.47 5.46 20.64
N CYS A 157 11.04 4.21 20.78
CA CYS A 157 10.86 3.52 22.06
C CYS A 157 9.98 4.27 23.08
N VAL A 158 9.05 5.11 22.64
CA VAL A 158 8.24 5.99 23.47
C VAL A 158 7.48 5.20 24.55
N GLY A 159 6.83 4.10 24.17
CA GLY A 159 6.06 3.26 25.12
C GLY A 159 6.93 2.69 26.24
N ARG A 160 8.15 2.25 25.93
CA ARG A 160 9.11 1.73 26.90
C ARG A 160 9.60 2.84 27.84
N THR A 161 9.90 4.01 27.30
CA THR A 161 10.32 5.19 28.08
C THR A 161 9.24 5.60 29.08
N LEU A 162 7.99 5.75 28.64
CA LEU A 162 6.86 6.10 29.49
C LEU A 162 6.60 5.04 30.58
N ARG A 163 6.79 3.77 30.27
CA ARG A 163 6.66 2.70 31.27
C ARG A 163 7.73 2.79 32.35
N CYS A 164 8.98 3.01 31.98
CA CYS A 164 10.09 3.16 32.92
C CYS A 164 9.90 4.39 33.83
N ASP A 165 9.34 5.49 33.31
CA ASP A 165 9.10 6.69 34.13
C ASP A 165 7.95 6.51 35.13
N ARG A 166 7.00 5.60 34.84
CA ARG A 166 5.90 5.29 35.76
C ARG A 166 6.33 4.38 36.92
N GLU A 167 7.40 3.65 36.76
CA GLU A 167 7.95 2.73 37.78
C GLU A 167 8.96 3.41 38.72
N ARG A 168 9.25 4.71 38.52
CA ARG A 168 10.04 5.59 39.40
C ARG A 168 9.15 6.41 40.33
#